data_1561a1ba475da23034295cb8e0c5e296
#
_entry.id   1561a1ba475da23034295cb8e0c5e296
#
_cell.length_a   1.000
_cell.length_b   1.000
_cell.length_c   1.000
_cell.angle_alpha   90.00
_cell.angle_beta   90.00
_cell.angle_gamma   90.00
#
_symmetry.space_group_name_H-M   'P 1'
#
loop_
_entity.id
_entity.type
_entity.pdbx_description
1 polymer ?
#
loop_
_entity_poly.entity_id
_entity_poly.type
_entity_poly.pdbx_seq_one_letter_code
_entity_poly.pdbx_strand_id
1 'polypeptide(L)'
;MARLDPHSYNDDTQPETETLTWKARVDFRTRRLHAEATLTLKEASAGPLDLDTRELEIRSVVDAEGKPLPFLVSPPEPILGSRLRVELRPGTKQLTIRYRTSPQASALQWLTPAQTAGGQYPYLFSQCQAIHARSVVPLQDTPRIRIRYRAELTVPKELKAVMAAGFAGREEQGVEALERYEMPQPIPPYLMAFAVGRLAAKELGPRSRVWAEPEVLEAAAEEFEDVDAMLRAAEELFGAYDWERFDLLTMPPSFPYGGMENPRLTFLTPSLLAGDKSLVSVVAHELAHSWTGNLVTNASAEHFWLNEGFTVFAERRILEVLYGTEVAALHAALGRRALEDAIHHFKDHPRLTALRTNLTGVDPDEAFSQVPYEKGYLFLRAIEDVVGRPAFDGFLKRYIESHRFQALTTEQFIAFMEKHLPGVLAKVDAEAYLNTPGIPLGAPAPRSERLEQISRMKGKVPRAEDVKDWTPAEWQLYIEGLR
;
A
#
# COMPACT_ATOMS: atom_id res chain seq x y z
N MET A 1 -24.29 17.39 2.36
CA MET A 1 -23.62 16.69 3.46
C MET A 1 -22.12 16.73 3.23
N ALA A 2 -21.32 16.80 4.26
CA ALA A 2 -19.86 16.75 4.09
C ALA A 2 -19.48 15.33 3.67
N ARG A 3 -18.67 15.18 2.62
CA ARG A 3 -18.04 13.92 2.27
C ARG A 3 -17.10 13.54 3.41
N LEU A 4 -17.13 12.29 3.85
CA LEU A 4 -16.23 11.81 4.92
C LEU A 4 -14.79 11.58 4.42
N ASP A 5 -14.62 11.38 3.12
CA ASP A 5 -13.32 11.37 2.45
C ASP A 5 -13.24 12.55 1.48
N PRO A 6 -12.34 13.54 1.69
CA PRO A 6 -12.22 14.69 0.81
C PRO A 6 -11.74 14.33 -0.61
N HIS A 7 -11.18 13.14 -0.79
CA HIS A 7 -10.58 12.69 -2.05
C HIS A 7 -11.48 11.75 -2.87
N SER A 8 -12.76 11.61 -2.52
CA SER A 8 -13.72 10.79 -3.26
C SER A 8 -15.04 11.54 -3.47
N TYR A 9 -15.73 11.23 -4.57
CA TYR A 9 -17.11 11.63 -4.78
C TYR A 9 -18.10 10.75 -4.02
N ASN A 10 -17.62 9.69 -3.34
CA ASN A 10 -18.47 8.83 -2.53
C ASN A 10 -19.31 9.65 -1.55
N ASP A 11 -20.60 9.42 -1.54
CA ASP A 11 -21.53 9.97 -0.57
C ASP A 11 -21.98 8.81 0.35
N ASP A 12 -21.66 8.90 1.64
CA ASP A 12 -21.94 7.86 2.61
C ASP A 12 -23.45 7.60 2.86
N THR A 13 -24.33 8.38 2.20
CA THR A 13 -25.78 8.14 2.18
C THR A 13 -26.24 7.34 0.96
N GLN A 14 -25.36 7.12 -0.01
CA GLN A 14 -25.61 6.32 -1.21
C GLN A 14 -25.26 4.84 -0.98
N PRO A 15 -25.77 3.96 -1.87
CA PRO A 15 -25.48 2.52 -1.72
C PRO A 15 -24.00 2.21 -1.92
N GLU A 16 -23.49 1.27 -1.12
CA GLU A 16 -22.11 0.81 -1.17
C GLU A 16 -21.95 -0.39 -2.12
N THR A 17 -20.86 -0.41 -2.87
CA THR A 17 -20.43 -1.58 -3.63
C THR A 17 -19.90 -2.67 -2.70
N GLU A 18 -20.34 -3.91 -2.88
CA GLU A 18 -19.86 -5.09 -2.16
C GLU A 18 -18.88 -5.91 -2.99
N THR A 19 -19.21 -6.13 -4.27
CA THR A 19 -18.37 -6.94 -5.16
C THR A 19 -18.17 -6.27 -6.52
N LEU A 20 -17.01 -6.55 -7.11
CA LEU A 20 -16.65 -6.18 -8.46
C LEU A 20 -16.35 -7.44 -9.29
N THR A 21 -17.00 -7.57 -10.44
CA THR A 21 -16.54 -8.47 -11.50
C THR A 21 -15.91 -7.61 -12.60
N TRP A 22 -14.61 -7.79 -12.82
CA TRP A 22 -13.84 -6.97 -13.74
C TRP A 22 -13.32 -7.81 -14.90
N LYS A 23 -13.62 -7.38 -16.12
CA LYS A 23 -13.10 -7.97 -17.34
C LYS A 23 -12.33 -6.90 -18.09
N ALA A 24 -11.07 -7.18 -18.41
CA ALA A 24 -10.22 -6.24 -19.12
C ALA A 24 -9.36 -6.94 -20.18
N ARG A 25 -9.34 -6.38 -21.37
CA ARG A 25 -8.44 -6.77 -22.45
C ARG A 25 -7.34 -5.72 -22.56
N VAL A 26 -6.10 -6.20 -22.48
CA VAL A 26 -4.89 -5.36 -22.50
C VAL A 26 -4.48 -5.12 -23.95
N ASP A 27 -4.48 -3.85 -24.38
CA ASP A 27 -4.01 -3.44 -25.71
C ASP A 27 -2.71 -2.61 -25.58
N PHE A 28 -1.57 -3.27 -25.71
CA PHE A 28 -0.26 -2.63 -25.68
C PHE A 28 -0.03 -1.65 -26.84
N ARG A 29 -0.68 -1.85 -27.99
CA ARG A 29 -0.53 -0.98 -29.14
C ARG A 29 -1.14 0.40 -28.89
N THR A 30 -2.31 0.45 -28.28
CA THR A 30 -3.01 1.70 -27.96
C THR A 30 -2.78 2.17 -26.52
N ARG A 31 -2.09 1.37 -25.70
CA ARG A 31 -1.89 1.59 -24.26
C ARG A 31 -3.22 1.81 -23.53
N ARG A 32 -4.19 0.94 -23.78
CA ARG A 32 -5.52 1.00 -23.19
C ARG A 32 -5.95 -0.36 -22.66
N LEU A 33 -6.80 -0.30 -21.66
CA LEU A 33 -7.64 -1.42 -21.27
C LEU A 33 -9.03 -1.20 -21.89
N HIS A 34 -9.55 -2.20 -22.57
CA HIS A 34 -10.96 -2.27 -22.96
C HIS A 34 -11.66 -3.12 -21.91
N ALA A 35 -12.58 -2.53 -21.15
CA ALA A 35 -13.01 -3.15 -19.92
C ALA A 35 -14.52 -3.08 -19.67
N GLU A 36 -14.97 -3.99 -18.81
CA GLU A 36 -16.31 -4.06 -18.26
C GLU A 36 -16.19 -4.25 -16.74
N ALA A 37 -16.83 -3.36 -15.98
CA ALA A 37 -16.94 -3.45 -14.54
C ALA A 37 -18.39 -3.71 -14.15
N THR A 38 -18.66 -4.86 -13.54
CA THR A 38 -19.96 -5.16 -12.95
C THR A 38 -19.86 -4.96 -11.44
N LEU A 39 -20.58 -3.97 -10.93
CA LEU A 39 -20.67 -3.64 -9.51
C LEU A 39 -21.93 -4.26 -8.93
N THR A 40 -21.78 -5.03 -7.85
CA THR A 40 -22.92 -5.51 -7.06
C THR A 40 -22.96 -4.72 -5.76
N LEU A 41 -24.09 -4.09 -5.48
CA LEU A 41 -24.32 -3.28 -4.29
C LEU A 41 -24.61 -4.17 -3.07
N LYS A 42 -24.34 -3.70 -1.87
CA LYS A 42 -24.70 -4.41 -0.63
C LYS A 42 -26.19 -4.66 -0.52
N GLU A 43 -26.99 -3.66 -0.94
CA GLU A 43 -28.44 -3.74 -0.93
C GLU A 43 -29.02 -3.25 -2.25
N ALA A 44 -30.21 -3.74 -2.59
CA ALA A 44 -30.98 -3.23 -3.71
C ALA A 44 -31.40 -1.77 -3.42
N SER A 45 -31.18 -0.88 -4.36
CA SER A 45 -31.27 0.55 -4.13
C SER A 45 -31.96 1.28 -5.29
N ALA A 46 -32.13 2.58 -5.11
CA ALA A 46 -32.67 3.52 -6.12
C ALA A 46 -32.00 4.89 -5.95
N GLY A 47 -32.13 5.73 -6.97
CA GLY A 47 -31.60 7.09 -6.96
C GLY A 47 -30.12 7.17 -7.34
N PRO A 48 -29.41 8.25 -6.97
CA PRO A 48 -28.07 8.50 -7.45
C PRO A 48 -27.03 7.58 -6.81
N LEU A 49 -26.09 7.13 -7.63
CA LEU A 49 -24.84 6.48 -7.22
C LEU A 49 -23.68 7.28 -7.83
N ASP A 50 -22.82 7.83 -7.01
CA ASP A 50 -21.63 8.55 -7.43
C ASP A 50 -20.40 7.65 -7.37
N LEU A 51 -19.71 7.53 -8.50
CA LEU A 51 -18.48 6.78 -8.65
C LEU A 51 -17.34 7.72 -9.04
N ASP A 52 -16.13 7.38 -8.58
CA ASP A 52 -14.91 8.08 -8.96
C ASP A 52 -14.41 7.54 -10.30
N THR A 53 -13.98 8.44 -11.19
CA THR A 53 -13.32 8.14 -12.46
C THR A 53 -12.21 9.15 -12.73
N ARG A 54 -11.21 8.73 -13.50
CA ARG A 54 -10.19 9.64 -14.02
C ARG A 54 -9.87 9.25 -15.45
N GLU A 55 -10.25 10.11 -16.39
CA GLU A 55 -10.02 9.94 -17.84
C GLU A 55 -10.56 8.61 -18.41
N LEU A 56 -11.59 8.04 -17.79
CA LEU A 56 -12.27 6.88 -18.32
C LEU A 56 -13.28 7.30 -19.40
N GLU A 57 -13.24 6.62 -20.53
CA GLU A 57 -14.26 6.78 -21.59
C GLU A 57 -15.41 5.80 -21.33
N ILE A 58 -16.45 6.29 -20.65
CA ILE A 58 -17.65 5.50 -20.33
C ILE A 58 -18.51 5.37 -21.59
N ARG A 59 -18.80 4.14 -21.99
CA ARG A 59 -19.57 3.82 -23.20
C ARG A 59 -21.01 3.49 -22.93
N SER A 60 -21.26 2.71 -21.88
CA SER A 60 -22.62 2.35 -21.47
C SER A 60 -22.68 1.96 -20.01
N VAL A 61 -23.83 2.17 -19.39
CA VAL A 61 -24.19 1.66 -18.06
C VAL A 61 -25.53 0.98 -18.19
N VAL A 62 -25.61 -0.29 -17.73
CA VAL A 62 -26.84 -1.10 -17.78
C VAL A 62 -27.09 -1.78 -16.45
N ASP A 63 -28.35 -2.08 -16.15
CA ASP A 63 -28.71 -2.91 -15.00
C ASP A 63 -28.49 -4.42 -15.26
N ALA A 64 -28.89 -5.26 -14.32
CA ALA A 64 -28.73 -6.71 -14.39
C ALA A 64 -29.49 -7.33 -15.57
N GLU A 65 -30.58 -6.73 -16.01
CA GLU A 65 -31.39 -7.15 -17.16
C GLU A 65 -30.88 -6.58 -18.50
N GLY A 66 -29.76 -5.84 -18.48
CA GLY A 66 -29.17 -5.21 -19.65
C GLY A 66 -29.89 -3.94 -20.10
N LYS A 67 -30.78 -3.37 -19.30
CA LYS A 67 -31.48 -2.14 -19.63
C LYS A 67 -30.60 -0.93 -19.31
N PRO A 68 -30.52 0.08 -20.21
CA PRO A 68 -29.70 1.27 -19.97
C PRO A 68 -30.10 2.02 -18.69
N LEU A 69 -29.12 2.40 -17.89
CA LEU A 69 -29.26 3.32 -16.78
C LEU A 69 -28.76 4.72 -17.20
N PRO A 70 -29.54 5.78 -16.86
CA PRO A 70 -29.07 7.14 -17.12
C PRO A 70 -27.78 7.43 -16.34
N PHE A 71 -26.82 8.08 -16.97
CA PHE A 71 -25.59 8.48 -16.31
C PHE A 71 -25.06 9.81 -16.84
N LEU A 72 -24.27 10.47 -16.00
CA LEU A 72 -23.57 11.71 -16.33
C LEU A 72 -22.14 11.65 -15.82
N VAL A 73 -21.18 12.00 -16.67
CA VAL A 73 -19.77 12.22 -16.30
C VAL A 73 -19.55 13.72 -16.14
N SER A 74 -19.12 14.17 -14.97
CA SER A 74 -18.83 15.58 -14.73
C SER A 74 -17.55 16.03 -15.46
N PRO A 75 -17.37 17.33 -15.70
CA PRO A 75 -16.05 17.86 -16.06
C PRO A 75 -14.99 17.42 -15.06
N PRO A 76 -13.72 17.20 -15.49
CA PRO A 76 -12.65 16.75 -14.60
C PRO A 76 -12.23 17.86 -13.62
N GLU A 77 -12.04 17.47 -12.35
CA GLU A 77 -11.36 18.27 -11.34
C GLU A 77 -9.92 17.79 -11.21
N PRO A 78 -8.93 18.67 -10.95
CA PRO A 78 -7.52 18.32 -10.97
C PRO A 78 -7.15 17.15 -10.05
N ILE A 79 -7.64 17.13 -8.81
CA ILE A 79 -7.33 16.10 -7.80
C ILE A 79 -8.30 14.93 -7.91
N LEU A 80 -9.60 15.21 -7.97
CA LEU A 80 -10.63 14.18 -7.87
C LEU A 80 -10.88 13.42 -9.17
N GLY A 81 -10.53 13.98 -10.33
CA GLY A 81 -10.97 13.47 -11.63
C GLY A 81 -12.42 13.82 -11.91
N SER A 82 -13.17 12.92 -12.52
CA SER A 82 -14.58 13.14 -12.90
C SER A 82 -15.51 12.25 -12.09
N ARG A 83 -16.62 12.83 -11.63
CA ARG A 83 -17.71 12.06 -11.02
C ARG A 83 -18.52 11.37 -12.12
N LEU A 84 -18.69 10.07 -12.04
CA LEU A 84 -19.70 9.33 -12.79
C LEU A 84 -20.93 9.16 -11.88
N ARG A 85 -21.98 9.90 -12.17
CA ARG A 85 -23.28 9.75 -11.51
C ARG A 85 -24.17 8.84 -12.32
N VAL A 86 -24.65 7.76 -11.71
CA VAL A 86 -25.60 6.81 -12.30
C VAL A 86 -26.93 6.94 -11.55
N GLU A 87 -28.04 7.05 -12.29
CA GLU A 87 -29.38 7.05 -11.71
C GLU A 87 -29.93 5.63 -11.67
N LEU A 88 -29.93 5.05 -10.49
CA LEU A 88 -30.42 3.70 -10.25
C LEU A 88 -31.95 3.64 -10.28
N ARG A 89 -32.50 2.63 -10.95
CA ARG A 89 -33.93 2.33 -10.85
C ARG A 89 -34.26 1.67 -9.52
N PRO A 90 -35.50 1.78 -9.02
CA PRO A 90 -35.91 1.08 -7.82
C PRO A 90 -35.62 -0.43 -7.92
N GLY A 91 -34.95 -0.97 -6.90
CA GLY A 91 -34.58 -2.40 -6.83
C GLY A 91 -33.28 -2.74 -7.56
N THR A 92 -32.51 -1.79 -8.08
CA THR A 92 -31.20 -2.07 -8.70
C THR A 92 -30.22 -2.63 -7.67
N LYS A 93 -29.77 -3.85 -7.87
CA LYS A 93 -28.75 -4.55 -7.05
C LYS A 93 -27.40 -4.62 -7.76
N GLN A 94 -27.41 -4.56 -9.09
CA GLN A 94 -26.22 -4.75 -9.93
C GLN A 94 -26.25 -3.79 -11.12
N LEU A 95 -25.08 -3.27 -11.49
CA LEU A 95 -24.90 -2.49 -12.70
C LEU A 95 -23.60 -2.87 -13.38
N THR A 96 -23.61 -2.81 -14.72
CA THR A 96 -22.45 -3.09 -15.56
C THR A 96 -22.07 -1.86 -16.36
N ILE A 97 -20.80 -1.46 -16.26
CA ILE A 97 -20.23 -0.29 -16.91
C ILE A 97 -19.22 -0.78 -17.95
N ARG A 98 -19.42 -0.43 -19.21
CA ARG A 98 -18.45 -0.65 -20.29
C ARG A 98 -17.68 0.61 -20.57
N TYR A 99 -16.36 0.48 -20.61
CA TYR A 99 -15.47 1.63 -20.73
C TYR A 99 -14.11 1.25 -21.31
N ARG A 100 -13.28 2.25 -21.55
CA ARG A 100 -11.85 2.08 -21.80
C ARG A 100 -11.04 3.10 -21.02
N THR A 101 -9.81 2.73 -20.69
CA THR A 101 -8.89 3.62 -19.98
C THR A 101 -8.23 4.61 -20.94
N SER A 102 -7.67 5.69 -20.38
CA SER A 102 -6.76 6.59 -21.11
C SER A 102 -5.41 5.91 -21.36
N PRO A 103 -4.70 6.21 -22.44
CA PRO A 103 -3.30 5.81 -22.62
C PRO A 103 -2.38 6.40 -21.54
N GLN A 104 -2.85 7.45 -20.85
CA GLN A 104 -2.17 8.18 -19.78
C GLN A 104 -2.80 7.95 -18.39
N ALA A 105 -3.55 6.84 -18.26
CA ALA A 105 -4.18 6.47 -16.98
C ALA A 105 -3.14 6.51 -15.85
N SER A 106 -3.41 7.30 -14.82
CA SER A 106 -2.41 7.62 -13.78
C SER A 106 -1.94 6.39 -12.98
N ALA A 107 -2.78 5.35 -12.89
CA ALA A 107 -2.39 4.10 -12.25
C ALA A 107 -1.61 3.13 -13.16
N LEU A 108 -1.53 3.35 -14.46
CA LEU A 108 -0.98 2.38 -15.40
C LEU A 108 0.36 2.83 -15.97
N GLN A 109 1.36 1.96 -15.85
CA GLN A 109 2.68 2.17 -16.44
C GLN A 109 2.90 1.17 -17.58
N TRP A 110 3.00 1.68 -18.78
CA TRP A 110 3.25 0.92 -20.02
C TRP A 110 4.72 1.00 -20.39
N LEU A 111 5.44 -0.12 -20.31
CA LEU A 111 6.86 -0.20 -20.61
C LEU A 111 7.08 -0.81 -22.01
N THR A 112 8.01 -0.21 -22.74
CA THR A 112 8.53 -0.80 -23.96
C THR A 112 9.46 -1.98 -23.65
N PRO A 113 9.73 -2.89 -24.58
CA PRO A 113 10.68 -3.98 -24.35
C PRO A 113 12.04 -3.52 -23.83
N ALA A 114 12.57 -2.38 -24.30
CA ALA A 114 13.85 -1.83 -23.88
C ALA A 114 13.89 -1.41 -22.39
N GLN A 115 12.75 -1.29 -21.74
CA GLN A 115 12.62 -0.93 -20.32
C GLN A 115 12.44 -2.15 -19.42
N THR A 116 12.51 -3.36 -19.95
CA THR A 116 12.36 -4.63 -19.24
C THR A 116 13.71 -5.33 -19.14
N ALA A 117 13.84 -6.25 -18.17
CA ALA A 117 15.09 -6.97 -17.96
C ALA A 117 15.48 -7.85 -19.16
N GLY A 118 14.49 -8.49 -19.81
CA GLY A 118 14.72 -9.34 -20.98
C GLY A 118 14.84 -8.60 -22.30
N GLY A 119 14.44 -7.33 -22.38
CA GLY A 119 14.57 -6.49 -23.58
C GLY A 119 13.75 -6.93 -24.80
N GLN A 120 12.83 -7.89 -24.67
CA GLN A 120 12.12 -8.50 -25.80
C GLN A 120 10.62 -8.28 -25.81
N TYR A 121 10.00 -8.20 -24.63
CA TYR A 121 8.56 -8.11 -24.46
C TYR A 121 8.17 -6.84 -23.72
N PRO A 122 6.98 -6.26 -24.00
CA PRO A 122 6.48 -5.13 -23.26
C PRO A 122 6.05 -5.56 -21.85
N TYR A 123 5.85 -4.58 -20.98
CA TYR A 123 5.39 -4.78 -19.62
C TYR A 123 4.34 -3.73 -19.26
N LEU A 124 3.37 -4.13 -18.45
CA LEU A 124 2.36 -3.25 -17.87
C LEU A 124 2.28 -3.54 -16.38
N PHE A 125 2.24 -2.51 -15.53
CA PHE A 125 1.86 -2.65 -14.14
C PHE A 125 0.94 -1.53 -13.68
N SER A 126 0.20 -1.82 -12.62
CA SER A 126 -0.67 -0.85 -11.95
C SER A 126 -0.06 -0.37 -10.64
N GLN A 127 -0.38 0.88 -10.26
CA GLN A 127 -0.13 1.47 -8.94
C GLN A 127 -1.31 2.36 -8.57
N CYS A 128 -2.16 1.90 -7.67
CA CYS A 128 -3.45 2.53 -7.38
C CYS A 128 -3.46 3.44 -6.14
N GLN A 129 -2.48 3.35 -5.25
CA GLN A 129 -2.37 4.22 -4.08
C GLN A 129 -1.98 5.65 -4.49
N ALA A 130 -2.58 6.70 -3.93
CA ALA A 130 -3.66 6.67 -2.94
C ALA A 130 -5.05 6.64 -3.60
N ILE A 131 -5.26 7.36 -4.74
CA ILE A 131 -6.55 7.59 -5.39
C ILE A 131 -6.48 7.40 -6.91
N HIS A 132 -5.70 6.40 -7.37
CA HIS A 132 -5.50 6.14 -8.79
C HIS A 132 -6.30 4.95 -9.32
N ALA A 133 -6.95 4.14 -8.47
CA ALA A 133 -7.81 3.04 -8.92
C ALA A 133 -8.90 3.52 -9.88
N ARG A 134 -9.40 4.73 -9.68
CA ARG A 134 -10.39 5.43 -10.53
C ARG A 134 -9.94 5.69 -11.96
N SER A 135 -8.63 5.59 -12.26
CA SER A 135 -8.11 5.67 -13.62
C SER A 135 -8.14 4.32 -14.35
N VAL A 136 -8.47 3.24 -13.64
CA VAL A 136 -8.52 1.87 -14.15
C VAL A 136 -9.93 1.31 -14.12
N VAL A 137 -10.69 1.58 -13.06
CA VAL A 137 -12.05 1.06 -12.83
C VAL A 137 -12.94 2.20 -12.31
N PRO A 138 -14.15 2.39 -12.85
CA PRO A 138 -15.14 3.28 -12.27
C PRO A 138 -15.71 2.64 -10.99
N LEU A 139 -15.42 3.22 -9.83
CA LEU A 139 -15.82 2.66 -8.53
C LEU A 139 -15.81 3.74 -7.45
N GLN A 140 -16.21 3.39 -6.24
CA GLN A 140 -16.08 4.25 -5.06
C GLN A 140 -14.63 4.13 -4.55
N ASP A 141 -13.74 5.01 -5.04
CA ASP A 141 -12.29 4.97 -4.79
C ASP A 141 -11.92 5.66 -3.47
N THR A 142 -12.33 5.04 -2.38
CA THR A 142 -12.05 5.45 -1.00
C THR A 142 -11.76 4.24 -0.13
N PRO A 143 -10.84 4.32 0.82
CA PRO A 143 -10.55 3.21 1.75
C PRO A 143 -11.74 2.82 2.65
N ARG A 144 -12.76 3.67 2.72
CA ARG A 144 -14.01 3.43 3.46
C ARG A 144 -14.87 2.33 2.85
N ILE A 145 -14.72 2.08 1.54
CA ILE A 145 -15.43 1.04 0.79
C ILE A 145 -14.48 -0.13 0.56
N ARG A 146 -14.89 -1.31 0.98
CA ARG A 146 -14.16 -2.56 0.75
C ARG A 146 -14.92 -3.45 -0.19
N ILE A 147 -14.23 -3.96 -1.20
CA ILE A 147 -14.80 -4.80 -2.23
C ILE A 147 -14.11 -6.16 -2.29
N ARG A 148 -14.89 -7.21 -2.52
CA ARG A 148 -14.39 -8.49 -3.05
C ARG A 148 -14.40 -8.41 -4.56
N TYR A 149 -13.51 -9.12 -5.23
CA TYR A 149 -13.54 -9.07 -6.69
C TYR A 149 -13.20 -10.39 -7.37
N ARG A 150 -13.70 -10.52 -8.59
CA ARG A 150 -13.28 -11.48 -9.59
C ARG A 150 -12.77 -10.70 -10.80
N ALA A 151 -11.68 -11.18 -11.41
CA ALA A 151 -11.11 -10.54 -12.57
C ALA A 151 -10.83 -11.55 -13.69
N GLU A 152 -11.05 -11.10 -14.92
CA GLU A 152 -10.68 -11.78 -16.16
C GLU A 152 -9.81 -10.83 -16.97
N LEU A 153 -8.52 -11.19 -17.13
CA LEU A 153 -7.56 -10.41 -17.89
C LEU A 153 -7.21 -11.13 -19.19
N THR A 154 -7.56 -10.52 -20.32
CA THR A 154 -7.17 -11.01 -21.63
C THR A 154 -5.87 -10.33 -22.06
N VAL A 155 -4.82 -11.10 -22.29
CA VAL A 155 -3.46 -10.65 -22.58
C VAL A 155 -2.89 -11.40 -23.79
N PRO A 156 -1.84 -10.88 -24.46
CA PRO A 156 -1.09 -11.67 -25.45
C PRO A 156 -0.61 -12.99 -24.83
N LYS A 157 -0.73 -14.11 -25.56
CA LYS A 157 -0.47 -15.45 -25.02
C LYS A 157 0.98 -15.66 -24.56
N GLU A 158 1.92 -14.90 -25.10
CA GLU A 158 3.35 -14.93 -24.72
C GLU A 158 3.60 -14.27 -23.36
N LEU A 159 2.64 -13.49 -22.87
CA LEU A 159 2.72 -12.80 -21.60
C LEU A 159 1.87 -13.51 -20.55
N LYS A 160 2.18 -13.22 -19.30
CA LYS A 160 1.41 -13.65 -18.14
C LYS A 160 0.88 -12.42 -17.40
N ALA A 161 -0.39 -12.46 -17.04
CA ALA A 161 -0.91 -11.55 -16.04
C ALA A 161 -0.76 -12.16 -14.64
N VAL A 162 -0.39 -11.34 -13.65
CA VAL A 162 -0.44 -11.65 -12.22
C VAL A 162 -1.24 -10.57 -11.51
N MET A 163 -1.94 -10.93 -10.45
CA MET A 163 -2.85 -10.02 -9.78
C MET A 163 -2.84 -10.24 -8.26
N ALA A 164 -3.13 -9.18 -7.50
CA ALA A 164 -3.31 -9.23 -6.05
C ALA A 164 -4.59 -10.00 -5.68
N ALA A 165 -4.62 -11.29 -6.00
CA ALA A 165 -5.74 -12.19 -5.84
C ALA A 165 -5.28 -13.66 -5.97
N GLY A 166 -6.17 -14.60 -5.67
CA GLY A 166 -5.97 -16.01 -5.94
C GLY A 166 -6.10 -16.32 -7.43
N PHE A 167 -5.15 -17.04 -7.99
CA PHE A 167 -5.21 -17.51 -9.37
C PHE A 167 -6.30 -18.56 -9.53
N ALA A 168 -7.22 -18.34 -10.49
CA ALA A 168 -8.36 -19.21 -10.73
C ALA A 168 -8.32 -19.95 -12.09
N GLY A 169 -7.31 -19.70 -12.92
CA GLY A 169 -7.08 -20.41 -14.16
C GLY A 169 -6.60 -19.56 -15.32
N ARG A 170 -6.04 -20.25 -16.33
CA ARG A 170 -5.62 -19.66 -17.60
C ARG A 170 -6.18 -20.50 -18.76
N GLU A 171 -6.66 -19.81 -19.78
CA GLU A 171 -7.17 -20.43 -21.00
C GLU A 171 -6.59 -19.72 -22.22
N GLU A 172 -5.92 -20.45 -23.09
CA GLU A 172 -5.36 -19.88 -24.32
C GLU A 172 -6.37 -19.90 -25.45
N GLN A 173 -6.54 -18.78 -26.13
CA GLN A 173 -7.49 -18.58 -27.21
C GLN A 173 -6.78 -17.89 -28.40
N GLY A 174 -6.25 -18.69 -29.32
CA GLY A 174 -5.53 -18.19 -30.49
C GLY A 174 -4.24 -17.46 -30.12
N VAL A 175 -4.20 -16.14 -30.31
CA VAL A 175 -3.05 -15.28 -30.01
C VAL A 175 -3.13 -14.63 -28.63
N GLU A 176 -4.19 -14.89 -27.88
CA GLU A 176 -4.44 -14.32 -26.56
C GLU A 176 -4.59 -15.43 -25.52
N ALA A 177 -4.48 -15.05 -24.26
CA ALA A 177 -4.79 -15.89 -23.13
C ALA A 177 -5.70 -15.12 -22.15
N LEU A 178 -6.64 -15.83 -21.55
CA LEU A 178 -7.54 -15.34 -20.52
C LEU A 178 -7.04 -15.84 -19.17
N GLU A 179 -6.66 -14.92 -18.28
CA GLU A 179 -6.26 -15.21 -16.90
C GLU A 179 -7.41 -14.85 -15.96
N ARG A 180 -7.76 -15.76 -15.04
CA ARG A 180 -8.83 -15.57 -14.06
C ARG A 180 -8.28 -15.48 -12.66
N TYR A 181 -8.81 -14.54 -11.89
CA TYR A 181 -8.43 -14.27 -10.50
C TYR A 181 -9.65 -14.05 -9.62
N GLU A 182 -9.52 -14.40 -8.35
CA GLU A 182 -10.55 -14.20 -7.34
C GLU A 182 -9.96 -13.72 -6.03
N MET A 183 -10.51 -12.63 -5.48
CA MET A 183 -10.14 -12.06 -4.19
C MET A 183 -11.34 -12.14 -3.24
N PRO A 184 -11.41 -13.18 -2.40
CA PRO A 184 -12.53 -13.39 -1.48
C PRO A 184 -12.47 -12.47 -0.25
N GLN A 185 -11.29 -11.98 0.13
CA GLN A 185 -11.16 -11.01 1.20
C GLN A 185 -11.53 -9.61 0.70
N PRO A 186 -12.31 -8.84 1.47
CA PRO A 186 -12.69 -7.49 1.07
C PRO A 186 -11.51 -6.52 1.25
N ILE A 187 -11.14 -5.81 0.19
CA ILE A 187 -10.03 -4.86 0.17
C ILE A 187 -10.50 -3.45 -0.19
N PRO A 188 -9.82 -2.40 0.28
CA PRO A 188 -10.01 -1.06 -0.28
C PRO A 188 -9.51 -1.01 -1.73
N PRO A 189 -10.11 -0.15 -2.58
CA PRO A 189 -9.80 -0.10 -4.02
C PRO A 189 -8.34 0.15 -4.36
N TYR A 190 -7.62 0.94 -3.56
CA TYR A 190 -6.22 1.27 -3.82
C TYR A 190 -5.27 0.07 -3.73
N LEU A 191 -5.70 -1.04 -3.13
CA LEU A 191 -4.95 -2.30 -3.05
C LEU A 191 -5.20 -3.24 -4.23
N MET A 192 -6.08 -2.87 -5.15
CA MET A 192 -6.26 -3.61 -6.40
C MET A 192 -5.03 -3.41 -7.28
N ALA A 193 -4.35 -4.50 -7.63
CA ALA A 193 -3.09 -4.43 -8.37
C ALA A 193 -2.94 -5.61 -9.33
N PHE A 194 -2.29 -5.34 -10.47
CA PHE A 194 -1.93 -6.35 -11.46
C PHE A 194 -0.68 -5.94 -12.24
N ALA A 195 -0.03 -6.92 -12.85
CA ALA A 195 1.04 -6.72 -13.79
C ALA A 195 0.94 -7.73 -14.94
N VAL A 196 1.39 -7.32 -16.11
CA VAL A 196 1.41 -8.15 -17.32
C VAL A 196 2.79 -8.05 -17.95
N GLY A 197 3.47 -9.19 -18.11
CA GLY A 197 4.81 -9.23 -18.65
C GLY A 197 5.25 -10.66 -18.92
N ARG A 198 6.47 -10.83 -19.38
CA ARG A 198 7.11 -12.13 -19.44
C ARG A 198 7.56 -12.51 -18.04
N LEU A 199 6.69 -13.19 -17.30
CA LEU A 199 6.88 -13.51 -15.90
C LEU A 199 7.04 -15.01 -15.66
N ALA A 200 7.95 -15.36 -14.77
CA ALA A 200 8.13 -16.69 -14.22
C ALA A 200 8.08 -16.61 -12.68
N ALA A 201 7.94 -17.76 -12.02
CA ALA A 201 7.84 -17.82 -10.57
C ALA A 201 8.72 -18.91 -9.98
N LYS A 202 9.13 -18.70 -8.71
CA LYS A 202 9.84 -19.68 -7.88
C LYS A 202 9.23 -19.69 -6.48
N GLU A 203 8.93 -20.90 -5.97
CA GLU A 203 8.44 -21.05 -4.59
C GLU A 203 9.57 -20.71 -3.60
N LEU A 204 9.24 -19.93 -2.57
CA LEU A 204 10.14 -19.59 -1.46
C LEU A 204 9.81 -20.41 -0.21
N GLY A 205 8.54 -20.78 -0.06
CA GLY A 205 8.03 -21.54 1.06
C GLY A 205 6.59 -22.00 0.85
N PRO A 206 5.95 -22.59 1.86
CA PRO A 206 4.59 -23.15 1.73
C PRO A 206 3.54 -22.12 1.35
N ARG A 207 3.73 -20.86 1.73
CA ARG A 207 2.77 -19.77 1.53
C ARG A 207 3.35 -18.59 0.75
N SER A 208 4.55 -18.74 0.17
CA SER A 208 5.22 -17.64 -0.51
C SER A 208 5.90 -18.10 -1.80
N ARG A 209 5.85 -17.24 -2.80
CA ARG A 209 6.61 -17.36 -4.04
C ARG A 209 7.04 -15.98 -4.51
N VAL A 210 8.09 -15.95 -5.31
CA VAL A 210 8.50 -14.76 -6.03
C VAL A 210 8.19 -14.91 -7.52
N TRP A 211 7.60 -13.86 -8.08
CA TRP A 211 7.43 -13.63 -9.50
C TRP A 211 8.46 -12.62 -9.96
N ALA A 212 9.02 -12.82 -11.13
CA ALA A 212 9.93 -11.87 -11.77
C ALA A 212 10.03 -12.14 -13.27
N GLU A 213 10.64 -11.23 -14.01
CA GLU A 213 11.15 -11.55 -15.33
C GLU A 213 12.24 -12.65 -15.18
N PRO A 214 12.32 -13.62 -16.13
CA PRO A 214 13.22 -14.78 -15.96
C PRO A 214 14.68 -14.40 -15.70
N GLU A 215 15.13 -13.27 -16.22
CA GLU A 215 16.50 -12.76 -16.14
C GLU A 215 16.93 -12.38 -14.71
N VAL A 216 15.97 -12.07 -13.84
CA VAL A 216 16.23 -11.67 -12.45
C VAL A 216 15.61 -12.61 -11.42
N LEU A 217 14.92 -13.67 -11.86
CA LEU A 217 14.16 -14.57 -10.98
C LEU A 217 15.03 -15.29 -9.94
N GLU A 218 16.19 -15.82 -10.35
CA GLU A 218 17.08 -16.54 -9.42
C GLU A 218 17.63 -15.60 -8.34
N ALA A 219 18.12 -14.41 -8.75
CA ALA A 219 18.60 -13.41 -7.79
C ALA A 219 17.49 -12.97 -6.82
N ALA A 220 16.25 -12.80 -7.31
CA ALA A 220 15.11 -12.46 -6.46
C ALA A 220 14.77 -13.60 -5.47
N ALA A 221 14.83 -14.86 -5.91
CA ALA A 221 14.57 -16.00 -5.05
C ALA A 221 15.61 -16.16 -3.94
N GLU A 222 16.89 -15.92 -4.24
CA GLU A 222 17.97 -15.94 -3.26
C GLU A 222 17.85 -14.79 -2.25
N GLU A 223 17.57 -13.58 -2.72
CA GLU A 223 17.43 -12.40 -1.86
C GLU A 223 16.26 -12.55 -0.88
N PHE A 224 15.14 -13.13 -1.31
CA PHE A 224 13.90 -13.21 -0.54
C PHE A 224 13.65 -14.57 0.13
N GLU A 225 14.65 -15.43 0.25
CA GLU A 225 14.48 -16.80 0.80
C GLU A 225 13.96 -16.81 2.25
N ASP A 226 14.19 -15.74 3.04
CA ASP A 226 13.80 -15.64 4.45
C ASP A 226 12.35 -15.21 4.67
N VAL A 227 11.57 -14.99 3.63
CA VAL A 227 10.18 -14.46 3.70
C VAL A 227 9.27 -15.31 4.59
N ASP A 228 9.39 -16.64 4.56
CA ASP A 228 8.58 -17.50 5.43
C ASP A 228 8.95 -17.36 6.92
N ALA A 229 10.21 -17.05 7.24
CA ALA A 229 10.61 -16.76 8.61
C ALA A 229 10.06 -15.41 9.09
N MET A 230 10.04 -14.41 8.20
CA MET A 230 9.41 -13.11 8.48
C MET A 230 7.90 -13.26 8.72
N LEU A 231 7.23 -14.09 7.90
CA LEU A 231 5.79 -14.35 8.04
C LEU A 231 5.47 -15.00 9.39
N ARG A 232 6.25 -16.01 9.82
CA ARG A 232 6.07 -16.63 11.15
C ARG A 232 6.29 -15.63 12.28
N ALA A 233 7.36 -14.84 12.22
CA ALA A 233 7.63 -13.82 13.24
C ALA A 233 6.51 -12.79 13.33
N ALA A 234 5.97 -12.36 12.20
CA ALA A 234 4.85 -11.43 12.17
C ALA A 234 3.55 -12.04 12.73
N GLU A 235 3.25 -13.30 12.44
CA GLU A 235 2.09 -14.00 13.01
C GLU A 235 2.19 -14.15 14.55
N GLU A 236 3.37 -14.39 15.09
CA GLU A 236 3.58 -14.43 16.53
C GLU A 236 3.34 -13.07 17.19
N LEU A 237 3.72 -11.98 16.52
CA LEU A 237 3.58 -10.62 17.03
C LEU A 237 2.13 -10.09 16.90
N PHE A 238 1.47 -10.34 15.77
CA PHE A 238 0.23 -9.64 15.39
C PHE A 238 -0.99 -10.54 15.21
N GLY A 239 -0.82 -11.85 15.23
CA GLY A 239 -1.90 -12.83 15.03
C GLY A 239 -1.92 -13.42 13.62
N ALA A 240 -2.94 -14.24 13.34
CA ALA A 240 -3.04 -15.00 12.10
C ALA A 240 -2.97 -14.13 10.84
N TYR A 241 -2.32 -14.67 9.80
CA TYR A 241 -2.25 -14.07 8.48
C TYR A 241 -3.50 -14.40 7.65
N ASP A 242 -4.29 -13.39 7.31
CA ASP A 242 -5.62 -13.54 6.72
C ASP A 242 -5.65 -13.70 5.19
N TRP A 243 -4.52 -13.54 4.54
CA TRP A 243 -4.45 -13.38 3.08
C TRP A 243 -4.05 -14.67 2.35
N GLU A 244 -3.95 -15.81 3.04
CA GLU A 244 -3.57 -17.14 2.57
C GLU A 244 -2.12 -17.22 2.09
N ARG A 245 -1.72 -16.44 1.07
CA ARG A 245 -0.38 -16.40 0.49
C ARG A 245 0.22 -15.00 0.56
N PHE A 246 1.52 -14.95 0.79
CA PHE A 246 2.34 -13.75 0.67
C PHE A 246 3.30 -13.92 -0.51
N ASP A 247 2.79 -13.69 -1.72
CA ASP A 247 3.58 -13.74 -2.93
C ASP A 247 4.20 -12.37 -3.22
N LEU A 248 5.37 -12.38 -3.84
CA LEU A 248 6.16 -11.19 -4.19
C LEU A 248 6.25 -11.06 -5.71
N LEU A 249 6.32 -9.84 -6.21
CA LEU A 249 6.68 -9.54 -7.59
C LEU A 249 7.85 -8.56 -7.61
N THR A 250 9.00 -9.01 -8.11
CA THR A 250 10.11 -8.10 -8.42
C THR A 250 9.75 -7.30 -9.66
N MET A 251 9.65 -5.98 -9.48
CA MET A 251 9.19 -5.04 -10.48
C MET A 251 10.31 -4.65 -11.47
N PRO A 252 9.96 -4.08 -12.62
CA PRO A 252 10.93 -3.40 -13.47
C PRO A 252 11.56 -2.18 -12.79
N PRO A 253 12.75 -1.72 -13.25
CA PRO A 253 13.46 -0.59 -12.64
C PRO A 253 12.68 0.74 -12.59
N SER A 254 11.65 0.90 -13.41
CA SER A 254 10.79 2.10 -13.43
C SER A 254 9.76 2.14 -12.31
N PHE A 255 9.64 1.09 -11.49
CA PHE A 255 8.74 1.08 -10.33
C PHE A 255 9.18 2.17 -9.33
N PRO A 256 8.27 3.10 -8.95
CA PRO A 256 8.67 4.34 -8.28
C PRO A 256 8.90 4.21 -6.77
N TYR A 257 8.50 3.10 -6.15
CA TYR A 257 8.56 2.91 -4.70
C TYR A 257 9.52 1.80 -4.31
N GLY A 258 9.83 1.67 -3.01
CA GLY A 258 10.55 0.52 -2.46
C GLY A 258 9.73 -0.76 -2.56
N GLY A 259 8.48 -0.67 -2.15
CA GLY A 259 7.47 -1.71 -2.24
C GLY A 259 6.06 -1.16 -2.38
N MET A 260 5.11 -2.06 -2.51
CA MET A 260 3.67 -1.79 -2.42
C MET A 260 2.96 -3.02 -1.85
N GLU A 261 2.19 -2.79 -0.82
CA GLU A 261 1.57 -3.79 0.06
C GLU A 261 0.38 -4.55 -0.54
N ASN A 262 0.24 -4.65 -1.85
CA ASN A 262 -0.92 -5.32 -2.46
C ASN A 262 -1.12 -6.73 -1.86
N PRO A 263 -2.29 -7.04 -1.29
CA PRO A 263 -2.52 -8.34 -0.65
C PRO A 263 -2.31 -9.49 -1.64
N ARG A 264 -1.60 -10.54 -1.21
CA ARG A 264 -1.29 -11.73 -2.01
C ARG A 264 -0.32 -11.51 -3.17
N LEU A 265 0.08 -10.26 -3.46
CA LEU A 265 1.08 -9.94 -4.48
C LEU A 265 1.76 -8.60 -4.16
N THR A 266 2.69 -8.62 -3.23
CA THR A 266 3.51 -7.45 -2.87
C THR A 266 4.45 -7.10 -4.01
N PHE A 267 4.44 -5.83 -4.45
CA PHE A 267 5.40 -5.32 -5.42
C PHE A 267 6.68 -4.88 -4.74
N LEU A 268 7.83 -5.20 -5.31
CA LEU A 268 9.15 -4.87 -4.77
C LEU A 268 10.06 -4.29 -5.86
N THR A 269 10.76 -3.20 -5.56
CA THR A 269 11.77 -2.64 -6.45
C THR A 269 12.92 -3.62 -6.69
N PRO A 270 13.47 -3.72 -7.91
CA PRO A 270 14.64 -4.56 -8.17
C PRO A 270 15.90 -4.05 -7.47
N SER A 271 15.91 -2.81 -6.96
CA SER A 271 17.01 -2.26 -6.16
C SER A 271 17.28 -3.04 -4.87
N LEU A 272 16.33 -3.87 -4.43
CA LEU A 272 16.50 -4.74 -3.27
C LEU A 272 17.40 -5.94 -3.54
N LEU A 273 17.68 -6.26 -4.81
CA LEU A 273 18.51 -7.40 -5.21
C LEU A 273 20.01 -7.07 -5.03
N ALA A 274 20.41 -6.85 -3.78
CA ALA A 274 21.79 -6.49 -3.43
C ALA A 274 22.72 -7.72 -3.38
N GLY A 275 22.16 -8.92 -3.26
CA GLY A 275 22.90 -10.19 -3.16
C GLY A 275 23.43 -10.51 -1.76
N ASP A 276 23.03 -9.73 -0.76
CA ASP A 276 23.50 -9.91 0.63
C ASP A 276 22.36 -9.76 1.66
N LYS A 277 21.11 -9.63 1.19
CA LYS A 277 19.90 -9.45 2.00
C LYS A 277 19.90 -8.18 2.87
N SER A 278 20.79 -7.24 2.61
CA SER A 278 20.95 -6.02 3.42
C SER A 278 19.78 -5.06 3.33
N LEU A 279 18.93 -5.19 2.29
CA LEU A 279 17.78 -4.31 2.01
C LEU A 279 16.41 -4.97 2.25
N VAL A 280 16.39 -6.17 2.84
CA VAL A 280 15.14 -6.94 3.07
C VAL A 280 14.20 -6.32 4.12
N SER A 281 14.60 -5.24 4.79
CA SER A 281 13.71 -4.48 5.67
C SER A 281 12.45 -3.98 4.97
N VAL A 282 12.54 -3.67 3.67
CA VAL A 282 11.40 -3.31 2.83
C VAL A 282 10.41 -4.48 2.73
N VAL A 283 10.90 -5.72 2.58
CA VAL A 283 10.03 -6.91 2.57
C VAL A 283 9.30 -7.07 3.91
N ALA A 284 9.99 -6.85 5.04
CA ALA A 284 9.37 -6.86 6.36
C ALA A 284 8.32 -5.76 6.52
N HIS A 285 8.56 -4.59 5.96
CA HIS A 285 7.61 -3.47 5.91
C HIS A 285 6.34 -3.88 5.15
N GLU A 286 6.48 -4.33 3.91
CA GLU A 286 5.34 -4.71 3.08
C GLU A 286 4.57 -5.91 3.67
N LEU A 287 5.25 -6.84 4.30
CA LEU A 287 4.61 -7.93 5.04
C LEU A 287 3.79 -7.41 6.21
N ALA A 288 4.33 -6.47 6.99
CA ALA A 288 3.66 -5.90 8.15
C ALA A 288 2.34 -5.19 7.78
N HIS A 289 2.26 -4.61 6.59
CA HIS A 289 1.03 -4.06 6.05
C HIS A 289 -0.13 -5.05 5.99
N SER A 290 0.13 -6.34 5.97
CA SER A 290 -0.93 -7.37 6.00
C SER A 290 -1.87 -7.23 7.20
N TRP A 291 -1.40 -6.67 8.32
CA TRP A 291 -2.20 -6.34 9.50
C TRP A 291 -2.55 -4.85 9.58
N THR A 292 -1.60 -3.97 9.29
CA THR A 292 -1.77 -2.51 9.40
C THR A 292 -1.64 -1.83 8.03
N GLY A 293 -2.75 -1.54 7.43
CA GLY A 293 -2.91 -1.06 6.06
C GLY A 293 -3.94 -1.90 5.31
N ASN A 294 -3.76 -3.21 5.25
CA ASN A 294 -4.64 -4.10 4.50
C ASN A 294 -5.82 -4.59 5.34
N LEU A 295 -5.57 -5.11 6.53
CA LEU A 295 -6.63 -5.63 7.42
C LEU A 295 -7.33 -4.50 8.17
N VAL A 296 -6.57 -3.60 8.78
CA VAL A 296 -7.02 -2.36 9.39
C VAL A 296 -6.45 -1.21 8.59
N THR A 297 -7.30 -0.41 7.98
CA THR A 297 -6.91 0.60 6.98
C THR A 297 -7.25 2.02 7.47
N ASN A 298 -6.50 3.03 7.04
CA ASN A 298 -6.87 4.43 7.21
C ASN A 298 -8.15 4.77 6.44
N ALA A 299 -9.06 5.54 7.03
CA ALA A 299 -10.35 5.89 6.42
C ALA A 299 -10.22 6.90 5.26
N SER A 300 -9.15 7.64 5.20
CA SER A 300 -8.76 8.53 4.11
C SER A 300 -7.26 8.82 4.19
N ALA A 301 -6.70 9.49 3.18
CA ALA A 301 -5.30 9.92 3.17
C ALA A 301 -4.93 10.81 4.38
N GLU A 302 -5.91 11.49 4.99
CA GLU A 302 -5.69 12.31 6.19
C GLU A 302 -5.26 11.50 7.42
N HIS A 303 -5.51 10.19 7.42
CA HIS A 303 -5.19 9.26 8.50
C HIS A 303 -4.07 8.29 8.13
N PHE A 304 -3.23 8.62 7.14
CA PHE A 304 -2.23 7.75 6.55
C PHE A 304 -1.23 7.17 7.56
N TRP A 305 -0.95 7.88 8.65
CA TRP A 305 -0.10 7.38 9.73
C TRP A 305 -0.64 6.11 10.42
N LEU A 306 -1.97 5.85 10.36
CA LEU A 306 -2.57 4.61 10.86
C LEU A 306 -2.13 3.39 10.05
N ASN A 307 -1.83 3.56 8.75
CA ASN A 307 -1.17 2.53 7.97
C ASN A 307 0.33 2.53 8.28
N GLU A 308 1.02 3.61 7.93
CA GLU A 308 2.47 3.64 7.82
C GLU A 308 3.20 3.67 9.17
N GLY A 309 2.71 4.43 10.13
CA GLY A 309 3.31 4.50 11.46
C GLY A 309 3.27 3.16 12.20
N PHE A 310 2.13 2.47 12.13
CA PHE A 310 2.00 1.12 12.66
C PHE A 310 2.88 0.12 11.90
N THR A 311 2.94 0.24 10.60
CA THR A 311 3.72 -0.67 9.76
C THR A 311 5.22 -0.52 9.99
N VAL A 312 5.72 0.70 10.13
CA VAL A 312 7.13 0.93 10.51
C VAL A 312 7.42 0.39 11.92
N PHE A 313 6.49 0.55 12.85
CA PHE A 313 6.63 -0.07 14.19
C PHE A 313 6.71 -1.59 14.08
N ALA A 314 5.83 -2.22 13.31
CA ALA A 314 5.78 -3.65 13.11
C ALA A 314 7.02 -4.18 12.35
N GLU A 315 7.47 -3.50 11.30
CA GLU A 315 8.71 -3.78 10.58
C GLU A 315 9.89 -3.89 11.55
N ARG A 316 10.08 -2.89 12.41
CA ARG A 316 11.20 -2.88 13.36
C ARG A 316 11.10 -3.98 14.42
N ARG A 317 9.90 -4.37 14.81
CA ARG A 317 9.68 -5.54 15.69
C ARG A 317 10.03 -6.86 15.00
N ILE A 318 9.71 -7.00 13.71
CA ILE A 318 10.11 -8.17 12.90
C ILE A 318 11.63 -8.22 12.77
N LEU A 319 12.27 -7.10 12.42
CA LEU A 319 13.73 -7.00 12.32
C LEU A 319 14.42 -7.34 13.65
N GLU A 320 13.86 -6.86 14.77
CA GLU A 320 14.39 -7.16 16.10
C GLU A 320 14.37 -8.66 16.40
N VAL A 321 13.28 -9.35 16.04
CA VAL A 321 13.15 -10.81 16.25
C VAL A 321 14.12 -11.60 15.38
N LEU A 322 14.32 -11.20 14.13
CA LEU A 322 15.11 -11.95 13.16
C LEU A 322 16.61 -11.60 13.18
N TYR A 323 16.92 -10.32 13.40
CA TYR A 323 18.30 -9.81 13.24
C TYR A 323 18.84 -9.11 14.50
N GLY A 324 18.04 -9.04 15.56
CA GLY A 324 18.44 -8.48 16.85
C GLY A 324 18.18 -6.97 17.02
N THR A 325 18.29 -6.54 18.27
CA THR A 325 17.97 -5.15 18.69
C THR A 325 18.89 -4.11 18.07
N GLU A 326 20.14 -4.44 17.79
CA GLU A 326 21.12 -3.54 17.17
C GLU A 326 20.68 -3.14 15.76
N VAL A 327 20.25 -4.11 14.94
CA VAL A 327 19.76 -3.85 13.57
C VAL A 327 18.50 -2.99 13.60
N ALA A 328 17.55 -3.30 14.47
CA ALA A 328 16.33 -2.49 14.63
C ALA A 328 16.66 -1.05 15.05
N ALA A 329 17.65 -0.83 15.92
CA ALA A 329 18.09 0.49 16.34
C ALA A 329 18.77 1.29 15.21
N LEU A 330 19.55 0.64 14.33
CA LEU A 330 20.13 1.28 13.15
C LEU A 330 19.03 1.78 12.20
N HIS A 331 18.03 0.95 11.92
CA HIS A 331 16.88 1.35 11.09
C HIS A 331 16.06 2.49 11.74
N ALA A 332 15.88 2.46 13.06
CA ALA A 332 15.23 3.55 13.79
C ALA A 332 16.03 4.87 13.70
N ALA A 333 17.36 4.81 13.68
CA ALA A 333 18.21 5.97 13.52
C ALA A 333 18.14 6.55 12.09
N LEU A 334 18.12 5.70 11.07
CA LEU A 334 17.89 6.12 9.68
C LEU A 334 16.52 6.77 9.52
N GLY A 335 15.47 6.16 10.05
CA GLY A 335 14.12 6.71 10.02
C GLY A 335 14.02 8.06 10.74
N ARG A 336 14.73 8.24 11.86
CA ARG A 336 14.79 9.53 12.56
C ARG A 336 15.37 10.63 11.66
N ARG A 337 16.42 10.34 10.93
CA ARG A 337 17.04 11.30 9.98
C ARG A 337 16.09 11.59 8.81
N ALA A 338 15.47 10.56 8.24
CA ALA A 338 14.49 10.74 7.18
C ALA A 338 13.31 11.63 7.63
N LEU A 339 12.89 11.53 8.88
CA LEU A 339 11.88 12.42 9.47
C LEU A 339 12.40 13.86 9.59
N GLU A 340 13.62 14.06 10.03
CA GLU A 340 14.25 15.39 10.13
C GLU A 340 14.34 16.06 8.76
N ASP A 341 14.73 15.32 7.72
CA ASP A 341 14.78 15.80 6.34
C ASP A 341 13.38 16.15 5.80
N ALA A 342 12.37 15.31 6.07
CA ALA A 342 10.99 15.59 5.69
C ALA A 342 10.43 16.86 6.36
N ILE A 343 10.73 17.07 7.65
CA ILE A 343 10.34 18.28 8.36
C ILE A 343 11.02 19.52 7.75
N HIS A 344 12.28 19.40 7.40
CA HIS A 344 13.01 20.48 6.72
C HIS A 344 12.43 20.79 5.34
N HIS A 345 12.05 19.76 4.59
CA HIS A 345 11.38 19.91 3.28
C HIS A 345 10.08 20.70 3.40
N PHE A 346 9.26 20.40 4.41
CA PHE A 346 7.98 21.08 4.67
C PHE A 346 8.08 22.33 5.55
N LYS A 347 9.23 22.96 5.67
CA LYS A 347 9.42 24.18 6.49
C LYS A 347 8.42 25.31 6.18
N ASP A 348 8.00 25.43 4.91
CA ASP A 348 7.05 26.44 4.44
C ASP A 348 5.58 25.97 4.60
N HIS A 349 5.36 24.68 4.87
CA HIS A 349 4.06 24.05 5.11
C HIS A 349 4.09 23.18 6.38
N PRO A 350 4.46 23.72 7.55
CA PRO A 350 4.78 22.94 8.74
C PRO A 350 3.61 22.07 9.24
N ARG A 351 2.36 22.43 8.92
CA ARG A 351 1.18 21.64 9.29
C ARG A 351 1.18 20.23 8.67
N LEU A 352 1.86 20.02 7.53
CA LEU A 352 2.03 18.70 6.92
C LEU A 352 2.99 17.79 7.72
N THR A 353 3.63 18.31 8.77
CA THR A 353 4.48 17.55 9.68
C THR A 353 3.80 17.14 10.99
N ALA A 354 2.50 17.35 11.12
CA ALA A 354 1.65 16.75 12.14
C ALA A 354 1.07 15.41 11.64
N LEU A 355 0.69 14.51 12.55
CA LEU A 355 0.04 13.25 12.16
C LEU A 355 -1.43 13.43 11.77
N ARG A 356 -2.13 14.38 12.42
CA ARG A 356 -3.47 14.78 12.01
C ARG A 356 -3.36 15.88 10.98
N THR A 357 -3.68 15.55 9.73
CA THR A 357 -3.63 16.48 8.61
C THR A 357 -5.03 16.82 8.11
N ASN A 358 -5.17 17.98 7.46
CA ASN A 358 -6.33 18.30 6.63
C ASN A 358 -5.83 18.41 5.19
N LEU A 359 -6.22 17.46 4.37
CA LEU A 359 -5.80 17.37 2.98
C LEU A 359 -6.91 17.78 1.99
N THR A 360 -7.95 18.48 2.46
CA THR A 360 -8.97 19.02 1.59
C THR A 360 -8.35 19.97 0.55
N GLY A 361 -8.45 19.63 -0.73
CA GLY A 361 -7.85 20.41 -1.82
C GLY A 361 -6.33 20.24 -1.99
N VAL A 362 -5.75 19.25 -1.33
CA VAL A 362 -4.34 18.85 -1.49
C VAL A 362 -4.30 17.47 -2.12
N ASP A 363 -3.50 17.27 -3.16
CA ASP A 363 -3.29 15.96 -3.74
C ASP A 363 -2.56 15.07 -2.72
N PRO A 364 -3.06 13.86 -2.41
CA PRO A 364 -2.36 12.94 -1.51
C PRO A 364 -0.92 12.65 -1.92
N ASP A 365 -0.62 12.62 -3.22
CA ASP A 365 0.74 12.38 -3.73
C ASP A 365 1.68 13.56 -3.41
N GLU A 366 1.18 14.80 -3.39
CA GLU A 366 1.95 15.99 -3.00
C GLU A 366 2.19 16.07 -1.48
N ALA A 367 1.31 15.47 -0.69
CA ALA A 367 1.44 15.39 0.76
C ALA A 367 2.30 14.21 1.24
N PHE A 368 2.69 13.31 0.32
CA PHE A 368 3.49 12.13 0.64
C PHE A 368 4.85 12.52 1.23
N SER A 369 5.20 11.91 2.37
CA SER A 369 6.48 12.14 3.05
C SER A 369 6.76 11.06 4.09
N GLN A 370 7.94 11.11 4.71
CA GLN A 370 8.32 10.23 5.82
C GLN A 370 7.65 10.58 7.16
N VAL A 371 6.87 11.66 7.23
CA VAL A 371 6.21 12.08 8.47
C VAL A 371 5.21 11.05 9.00
N PRO A 372 4.21 10.58 8.25
CA PRO A 372 3.28 9.55 8.76
C PRO A 372 3.99 8.26 9.14
N TYR A 373 5.06 7.89 8.47
CA TYR A 373 5.88 6.71 8.75
C TYR A 373 6.61 6.86 10.10
N GLU A 374 7.51 7.80 10.17
CA GLU A 374 8.49 7.88 11.24
C GLU A 374 7.98 8.62 12.48
N LYS A 375 7.19 9.68 12.31
CA LYS A 375 6.54 10.32 13.46
C LYS A 375 5.43 9.43 14.04
N GLY A 376 4.72 8.69 13.18
CA GLY A 376 3.77 7.66 13.62
C GLY A 376 4.47 6.56 14.44
N TYR A 377 5.60 6.05 13.96
CA TYR A 377 6.44 5.12 14.70
C TYR A 377 6.86 5.68 16.07
N LEU A 378 7.36 6.92 16.11
CA LEU A 378 7.78 7.55 17.39
C LEU A 378 6.63 7.66 18.38
N PHE A 379 5.42 7.95 17.90
CA PHE A 379 4.23 8.00 18.75
C PHE A 379 3.92 6.63 19.38
N LEU A 380 3.93 5.57 18.59
CA LEU A 380 3.69 4.22 19.08
C LEU A 380 4.80 3.74 20.02
N ARG A 381 6.06 4.09 19.74
CA ARG A 381 7.19 3.81 20.65
C ARG A 381 7.05 4.55 21.99
N ALA A 382 6.64 5.81 21.98
CA ALA A 382 6.41 6.55 23.21
C ALA A 382 5.31 5.89 24.07
N ILE A 383 4.26 5.36 23.43
CA ILE A 383 3.21 4.61 24.12
C ILE A 383 3.77 3.31 24.70
N GLU A 384 4.51 2.54 23.92
CA GLU A 384 5.15 1.29 24.38
C GLU A 384 6.10 1.54 25.57
N ASP A 385 6.90 2.62 25.52
CA ASP A 385 7.81 2.97 26.61
C ASP A 385 7.08 3.31 27.93
N VAL A 386 5.88 3.88 27.85
CA VAL A 386 5.07 4.23 29.03
C VAL A 386 4.33 3.02 29.61
N VAL A 387 3.74 2.17 28.77
CA VAL A 387 2.90 1.05 29.26
C VAL A 387 3.67 -0.26 29.40
N GLY A 388 4.84 -0.34 28.78
CA GLY A 388 5.65 -1.55 28.69
C GLY A 388 5.21 -2.47 27.55
N ARG A 389 6.18 -3.20 27.00
CA ARG A 389 6.01 -4.06 25.82
C ARG A 389 4.86 -5.06 25.93
N PRO A 390 4.72 -5.85 27.03
CA PRO A 390 3.64 -6.84 27.11
C PRO A 390 2.24 -6.22 27.06
N ALA A 391 2.05 -5.06 27.67
CA ALA A 391 0.77 -4.35 27.65
C ALA A 391 0.48 -3.78 26.26
N PHE A 392 1.49 -3.24 25.59
CA PHE A 392 1.35 -2.70 24.25
C PHE A 392 1.10 -3.80 23.20
N ASP A 393 1.79 -4.94 23.28
CA ASP A 393 1.55 -6.09 22.41
C ASP A 393 0.11 -6.63 22.58
N GLY A 394 -0.37 -6.70 23.82
CA GLY A 394 -1.76 -7.06 24.08
C GLY A 394 -2.77 -6.05 23.51
N PHE A 395 -2.44 -4.76 23.55
CA PHE A 395 -3.24 -3.71 22.91
C PHE A 395 -3.24 -3.87 21.38
N LEU A 396 -2.09 -4.08 20.75
CA LEU A 396 -1.97 -4.24 19.27
C LEU A 396 -2.80 -5.41 18.77
N LYS A 397 -2.70 -6.58 19.41
CA LYS A 397 -3.51 -7.76 19.05
C LYS A 397 -4.99 -7.47 19.13
N ARG A 398 -5.42 -6.79 20.21
CA ARG A 398 -6.83 -6.40 20.39
C ARG A 398 -7.29 -5.37 19.38
N TYR A 399 -6.44 -4.39 19.06
CA TYR A 399 -6.71 -3.37 18.05
C TYR A 399 -6.95 -4.00 16.68
N ILE A 400 -6.05 -4.89 16.24
CA ILE A 400 -6.15 -5.61 14.98
C ILE A 400 -7.41 -6.48 14.94
N GLU A 401 -7.64 -7.29 15.98
CA GLU A 401 -8.79 -8.20 16.04
C GLU A 401 -10.13 -7.45 16.05
N SER A 402 -10.21 -6.34 16.78
CA SER A 402 -11.46 -5.56 16.88
C SER A 402 -11.81 -4.80 15.61
N HIS A 403 -10.84 -4.53 14.75
CA HIS A 403 -11.02 -3.69 13.57
C HIS A 403 -10.71 -4.40 12.25
N ARG A 404 -10.69 -5.74 12.26
CA ARG A 404 -10.47 -6.54 11.05
C ARG A 404 -11.39 -6.10 9.91
N PHE A 405 -10.81 -5.88 8.72
CA PHE A 405 -11.52 -5.43 7.52
C PHE A 405 -12.30 -4.11 7.68
N GLN A 406 -11.80 -3.22 8.54
CA GLN A 406 -12.39 -1.90 8.75
C GLN A 406 -11.42 -0.78 8.38
N ALA A 407 -11.98 0.39 8.06
CA ALA A 407 -11.25 1.63 7.89
C ALA A 407 -11.50 2.54 9.10
N LEU A 408 -10.43 3.14 9.62
CA LEU A 408 -10.46 3.95 10.84
C LEU A 408 -9.98 5.37 10.62
N THR A 409 -10.55 6.28 11.38
CA THR A 409 -10.01 7.64 11.57
C THR A 409 -9.06 7.69 12.77
N THR A 410 -8.25 8.73 12.82
CA THR A 410 -7.39 9.02 13.99
C THR A 410 -8.22 9.13 15.27
N GLU A 411 -9.41 9.71 15.21
CA GLU A 411 -10.32 9.88 16.36
C GLU A 411 -10.83 8.54 16.88
N GLN A 412 -11.16 7.61 15.98
CA GLN A 412 -11.57 6.24 16.36
C GLN A 412 -10.42 5.47 17.03
N PHE A 413 -9.19 5.62 16.52
CA PHE A 413 -8.00 5.07 17.16
C PHE A 413 -7.79 5.65 18.57
N ILE A 414 -7.87 6.98 18.73
CA ILE A 414 -7.72 7.66 20.02
C ILE A 414 -8.76 7.16 21.02
N ALA A 415 -10.02 7.05 20.61
CA ALA A 415 -11.11 6.55 21.47
C ALA A 415 -10.86 5.09 21.89
N PHE A 416 -10.37 4.25 20.97
CA PHE A 416 -10.02 2.87 21.28
C PHE A 416 -8.82 2.78 22.24
N MET A 417 -7.80 3.60 22.05
CA MET A 417 -6.64 3.69 22.92
C MET A 417 -7.04 4.08 24.33
N GLU A 418 -7.82 5.14 24.48
CA GLU A 418 -8.27 5.63 25.80
C GLU A 418 -9.14 4.60 26.54
N LYS A 419 -9.95 3.83 25.79
CA LYS A 419 -10.77 2.74 26.35
C LYS A 419 -9.92 1.59 26.93
N HIS A 420 -8.82 1.24 26.26
CA HIS A 420 -8.05 0.02 26.58
C HIS A 420 -6.74 0.30 27.35
N LEU A 421 -6.21 1.51 27.25
CA LEU A 421 -5.03 2.00 27.97
C LEU A 421 -5.32 3.41 28.51
N PRO A 422 -6.26 3.55 29.46
CA PRO A 422 -6.74 4.86 29.92
C PRO A 422 -5.63 5.74 30.45
N GLY A 423 -5.64 7.02 30.06
CA GLY A 423 -4.69 8.05 30.51
C GLY A 423 -3.30 7.96 29.86
N VAL A 424 -3.03 7.00 28.97
CA VAL A 424 -1.73 6.87 28.31
C VAL A 424 -1.47 8.05 27.36
N LEU A 425 -2.51 8.51 26.67
CA LEU A 425 -2.39 9.62 25.70
C LEU A 425 -1.90 10.92 26.37
N ALA A 426 -2.37 11.20 27.58
CA ALA A 426 -1.88 12.35 28.35
C ALA A 426 -0.43 12.17 28.80
N LYS A 427 -0.03 10.95 29.20
CA LYS A 427 1.34 10.66 29.67
C LYS A 427 2.39 10.80 28.55
N VAL A 428 2.04 10.48 27.31
CA VAL A 428 2.94 10.60 26.17
C VAL A 428 2.86 11.96 25.46
N ASP A 429 2.00 12.87 25.92
CA ASP A 429 1.69 14.13 25.22
C ASP A 429 1.27 13.87 23.77
N ALA A 430 0.19 13.09 23.58
CA ALA A 430 -0.32 12.74 22.27
C ALA A 430 -0.62 13.96 21.39
N GLU A 431 -0.96 15.11 21.99
CA GLU A 431 -1.18 16.38 21.28
C GLU A 431 0.05 16.83 20.50
N ALA A 432 1.25 16.65 21.08
CA ALA A 432 2.51 16.98 20.41
C ALA A 432 2.78 16.13 19.16
N TYR A 433 2.34 14.88 19.12
CA TYR A 433 2.45 14.02 17.94
C TYR A 433 1.37 14.32 16.92
N LEU A 434 0.13 14.44 17.38
CA LEU A 434 -1.04 14.49 16.50
C LEU A 434 -1.22 15.86 15.83
N ASN A 435 -1.05 16.95 16.57
CA ASN A 435 -1.46 18.29 16.13
C ASN A 435 -0.30 19.28 16.03
N THR A 436 0.84 19.03 16.69
CA THR A 436 1.96 19.96 16.66
C THR A 436 2.94 19.61 15.52
N PRO A 437 3.36 20.57 14.70
CA PRO A 437 4.41 20.37 13.71
C PRO A 437 5.74 19.95 14.30
N GLY A 438 6.54 19.24 13.51
CA GLY A 438 7.89 18.83 13.90
C GLY A 438 7.94 17.59 14.78
N ILE A 439 9.09 17.36 15.41
CA ILE A 439 9.33 16.21 16.28
C ILE A 439 9.05 16.65 17.73
N PRO A 440 8.20 15.92 18.47
CA PRO A 440 7.91 16.24 19.86
C PRO A 440 9.14 16.22 20.74
N LEU A 441 9.22 17.17 21.67
CA LEU A 441 10.29 17.20 22.66
C LEU A 441 10.21 15.94 23.54
N GLY A 442 11.33 15.24 23.69
CA GLY A 442 11.36 13.98 24.45
C GLY A 442 10.88 12.75 23.67
N ALA A 443 10.64 12.85 22.36
CA ALA A 443 10.36 11.68 21.53
C ALA A 443 11.47 10.61 21.65
N PRO A 444 11.11 9.32 21.67
CA PRO A 444 12.07 8.23 21.82
C PRO A 444 13.24 8.34 20.83
N ALA A 445 14.45 8.18 21.32
CA ALA A 445 15.66 8.14 20.51
C ALA A 445 16.22 6.73 20.46
N PRO A 446 16.64 6.24 19.27
CA PRO A 446 17.28 4.93 19.16
C PRO A 446 18.63 4.94 19.91
N ARG A 447 18.94 3.84 20.57
CA ARG A 447 20.20 3.64 21.30
C ARG A 447 20.75 2.24 21.02
N SER A 448 22.03 2.16 20.69
CA SER A 448 22.76 0.92 20.56
C SER A 448 24.26 1.17 20.61
N GLU A 449 25.03 0.14 20.91
CA GLU A 449 26.49 0.22 20.92
C GLU A 449 27.03 0.56 19.50
N ARG A 450 26.41 0.01 18.46
CA ARG A 450 26.77 0.28 17.06
C ARG A 450 26.56 1.75 16.70
N LEU A 451 25.44 2.35 17.10
CA LEU A 451 25.18 3.78 16.88
C LEU A 451 26.21 4.67 17.59
N GLU A 452 26.58 4.30 18.82
CA GLU A 452 27.63 5.05 19.55
C GLU A 452 28.98 4.94 18.85
N GLN A 453 29.35 3.74 18.35
CA GLN A 453 30.60 3.54 17.61
C GLN A 453 30.62 4.41 16.34
N ILE A 454 29.55 4.39 15.54
CA ILE A 454 29.42 5.23 14.33
C ILE A 454 29.55 6.71 14.71
N SER A 455 28.88 7.15 15.77
CA SER A 455 28.92 8.53 16.24
C SER A 455 30.35 8.99 16.64
N ARG A 456 31.11 8.11 17.28
CA ARG A 456 32.52 8.39 17.65
C ARG A 456 33.46 8.50 16.44
N MET A 457 33.07 7.96 15.29
CA MET A 457 33.83 8.02 14.03
C MET A 457 33.49 9.27 13.19
N LYS A 458 32.48 10.05 13.60
CA LYS A 458 32.08 11.25 12.88
C LYS A 458 33.28 12.19 12.66
N GLY A 459 33.49 12.59 11.41
CA GLY A 459 34.59 13.48 11.00
C GLY A 459 35.99 12.81 10.93
N LYS A 460 36.06 11.47 11.09
CA LYS A 460 37.31 10.71 10.96
C LYS A 460 37.18 9.74 9.79
N VAL A 461 38.32 9.46 9.12
CA VAL A 461 38.35 8.38 8.13
C VAL A 461 38.48 7.07 8.88
N PRO A 462 37.49 6.14 8.77
CA PRO A 462 37.56 4.87 9.46
C PRO A 462 38.64 3.98 8.86
N ARG A 463 39.29 3.16 9.67
CA ARG A 463 40.22 2.15 9.19
C ARG A 463 39.44 0.97 8.59
N ALA A 464 40.00 0.35 7.56
CA ALA A 464 39.34 -0.77 6.88
C ALA A 464 38.92 -1.90 7.83
N GLU A 465 39.74 -2.18 8.85
CA GLU A 465 39.46 -3.20 9.88
C GLU A 465 38.29 -2.85 10.80
N ASP A 466 38.01 -1.55 11.04
CA ASP A 466 36.93 -1.07 11.90
C ASP A 466 35.57 -1.15 11.20
N VAL A 467 35.54 -1.23 9.88
CA VAL A 467 34.33 -1.14 9.05
C VAL A 467 34.14 -2.32 8.11
N LYS A 468 35.00 -3.36 8.19
CA LYS A 468 34.96 -4.52 7.29
C LYS A 468 33.62 -5.28 7.31
N ASP A 469 32.95 -5.25 8.47
CA ASP A 469 31.67 -5.95 8.69
C ASP A 469 30.48 -4.98 8.73
N TRP A 470 30.67 -3.75 8.25
CA TRP A 470 29.59 -2.77 8.24
C TRP A 470 28.55 -3.10 7.15
N THR A 471 27.31 -3.06 7.55
CA THR A 471 26.16 -3.13 6.67
C THR A 471 25.92 -1.82 5.92
N PRO A 472 25.14 -1.81 4.84
CA PRO A 472 24.72 -0.57 4.17
C PRO A 472 24.09 0.45 5.12
N ALA A 473 23.32 0.02 6.11
CA ALA A 473 22.71 0.92 7.10
C ALA A 473 23.76 1.67 7.94
N GLU A 474 24.84 1.00 8.36
CA GLU A 474 25.94 1.63 9.10
C GLU A 474 26.71 2.62 8.24
N TRP A 475 27.00 2.23 6.98
CA TRP A 475 27.63 3.13 6.02
C TRP A 475 26.78 4.37 5.75
N GLN A 476 25.48 4.21 5.56
CA GLN A 476 24.57 5.34 5.35
C GLN A 476 24.58 6.28 6.55
N LEU A 477 24.45 5.74 7.78
CA LEU A 477 24.47 6.54 9.02
C LEU A 477 25.78 7.30 9.20
N TYR A 478 26.91 6.67 8.85
CA TYR A 478 28.21 7.33 8.90
C TYR A 478 28.34 8.46 7.87
N ILE A 479 28.02 8.18 6.59
CA ILE A 479 28.13 9.14 5.50
C ILE A 479 27.21 10.35 5.71
N GLU A 480 25.95 10.12 6.10
CA GLU A 480 25.01 11.18 6.41
C GLU A 480 25.43 11.98 7.64
N GLY A 481 26.13 11.36 8.58
CA GLY A 481 26.70 12.03 9.75
C GLY A 481 27.88 12.98 9.43
N LEU A 482 28.41 12.94 8.20
CA LEU A 482 29.44 13.86 7.74
C LEU A 482 28.90 15.20 7.20
N ARG A 483 27.59 15.24 6.91
CA ARG A 483 26.85 16.45 6.50
C ARG A 483 26.47 17.25 7.76
#